data_b3e9fd91f8ebe7453d319054ab9ca63c
#
_entry.id   b3e9fd91f8ebe7453d319054ab9ca63c
#
_cell.length_a   1.000
_cell.length_b   1.000
_cell.length_c   1.000
_cell.angle_alpha   90.00
_cell.angle_beta   90.00
_cell.angle_gamma   90.00
#
_symmetry.space_group_name_H-M   'P 1'
#
loop_
_entity.id
_entity.type
_entity.pdbx_description
1 polymer ?
#
loop_
_entity_poly.entity_id
_entity_poly.type
_entity_poly.pdbx_seq_one_letter_code
_entity_poly.pdbx_strand_id
1 'polypeptide(L)'
;MRAVQEMQTVNTQSTQEVASFGDLLKELTFDFFGSGKHNITMNEFLLQENSILLDVRSTEEVQTLAMPFLHDVKFLHIPTNDIPDRVDEIPEDQPVAVFCSSGTRSAIVYAYLRIMGFNRVRILAGGYPDITEQAKPGKLWKRLKARGRTS
;
A
#
# COMPACT_ATOMS: atom_id res chain seq x y z
N MET A 1 -9.25 44.84 -33.63
CA MET A 1 -8.48 43.86 -32.85
C MET A 1 -9.40 43.17 -31.88
N ARG A 2 -9.84 42.02 -32.23
CA ARG A 2 -10.59 41.17 -31.31
C ARG A 2 -9.67 40.04 -30.87
N ALA A 3 -9.32 40.06 -29.60
CA ALA A 3 -8.77 38.89 -28.96
C ALA A 3 -9.79 37.77 -29.09
N VAL A 4 -9.41 36.77 -29.79
CA VAL A 4 -10.20 35.55 -29.88
C VAL A 4 -10.13 34.91 -28.49
N GLN A 5 -11.15 35.17 -27.72
CA GLN A 5 -11.44 34.35 -26.57
C GLN A 5 -12.06 33.05 -27.13
N GLU A 6 -11.23 32.18 -27.64
CA GLU A 6 -11.62 30.80 -27.62
C GLU A 6 -11.63 30.36 -26.19
N MET A 7 -12.81 30.38 -25.64
CA MET A 7 -13.10 29.64 -24.42
C MET A 7 -12.83 28.19 -24.76
N GLN A 8 -11.66 27.75 -24.39
CA GLN A 8 -11.43 26.34 -24.16
C GLN A 8 -12.44 25.95 -23.09
N THR A 9 -13.46 25.25 -23.51
CA THR A 9 -14.25 24.45 -22.62
C THR A 9 -13.29 23.51 -21.92
N VAL A 10 -12.87 23.91 -20.74
CA VAL A 10 -12.19 23.02 -19.82
C VAL A 10 -13.18 21.93 -19.58
N ASN A 11 -12.93 20.79 -20.19
CA ASN A 11 -13.61 19.55 -19.87
C ASN A 11 -13.32 19.30 -18.38
N THR A 12 -14.28 19.65 -17.55
CA THR A 12 -14.30 19.30 -16.14
C THR A 12 -14.62 17.80 -16.04
N GLN A 13 -13.75 16.98 -16.54
CA GLN A 13 -13.57 15.67 -15.96
C GLN A 13 -13.03 15.98 -14.56
N SER A 14 -13.74 15.54 -13.56
CA SER A 14 -13.37 15.64 -12.17
C SER A 14 -11.93 15.17 -11.99
N THR A 15 -10.99 16.08 -12.14
CA THR A 15 -9.69 15.93 -11.57
C THR A 15 -9.95 15.87 -10.07
N GLN A 16 -9.98 14.67 -9.52
CA GLN A 16 -9.79 14.48 -8.10
C GLN A 16 -8.58 15.35 -7.78
N GLU A 17 -8.79 16.46 -7.07
CA GLU A 17 -7.69 17.30 -6.64
C GLU A 17 -6.75 16.39 -5.87
N VAL A 18 -5.57 16.17 -6.41
CA VAL A 18 -4.50 15.45 -5.72
C VAL A 18 -4.23 16.29 -4.48
N ALA A 19 -4.56 15.75 -3.32
CA ALA A 19 -4.37 16.42 -2.05
C ALA A 19 -2.89 16.84 -1.93
N SER A 20 -2.64 18.07 -1.50
CA SER A 20 -1.26 18.51 -1.25
C SER A 20 -0.67 17.74 -0.06
N PHE A 21 0.65 17.67 0.02
CA PHE A 21 1.31 17.10 1.19
C PHE A 21 0.90 17.84 2.48
N GLY A 22 0.71 19.15 2.41
CA GLY A 22 0.21 19.93 3.54
C GLY A 22 -1.19 19.52 3.99
N ASP A 23 -2.08 19.21 3.05
CA ASP A 23 -3.43 18.74 3.38
C ASP A 23 -3.39 17.36 4.01
N LEU A 24 -2.55 16.48 3.51
CA LEU A 24 -2.32 15.17 4.14
C LEU A 24 -1.85 15.32 5.59
N LEU A 25 -0.88 16.21 5.85
CA LEU A 25 -0.40 16.44 7.22
C LEU A 25 -1.50 16.92 8.16
N LYS A 26 -2.45 17.72 7.69
CA LYS A 26 -3.59 18.16 8.50
C LYS A 26 -4.54 17.02 8.90
N GLU A 27 -4.60 15.97 8.11
CA GLU A 27 -5.38 14.77 8.43
C GLU A 27 -4.73 13.90 9.51
N LEU A 28 -3.41 13.99 9.66
CA LEU A 28 -2.61 13.14 10.56
C LEU A 28 -2.68 13.64 12.02
N THR A 29 -3.86 13.59 12.58
CA THR A 29 -4.17 14.02 13.96
C THR A 29 -3.93 12.92 14.98
N PHE A 30 -4.01 13.25 16.26
CA PHE A 30 -3.97 12.27 17.35
C PHE A 30 -5.06 11.20 17.17
N ASP A 31 -6.28 11.60 16.85
CA ASP A 31 -7.39 10.67 16.64
C ASP A 31 -7.15 9.75 15.44
N PHE A 32 -6.56 10.27 14.36
CA PHE A 32 -6.18 9.47 13.21
C PHE A 32 -5.18 8.37 13.58
N PHE A 33 -4.11 8.71 14.27
CA PHE A 33 -3.12 7.73 14.71
C PHE A 33 -3.66 6.80 15.80
N GLY A 34 -4.40 7.32 16.75
CA GLY A 34 -5.00 6.55 17.84
C GLY A 34 -6.02 5.52 17.35
N SER A 35 -6.73 5.81 16.26
CA SER A 35 -7.65 4.88 15.63
C SER A 35 -6.97 3.80 14.75
N GLY A 36 -5.67 3.91 14.53
CA GLY A 36 -4.91 2.95 13.74
C GLY A 36 -5.21 2.94 12.23
N LYS A 37 -5.85 3.98 11.71
CA LYS A 37 -6.27 4.05 10.30
C LYS A 37 -5.11 4.01 9.30
N HIS A 38 -3.92 4.39 9.71
CA HIS A 38 -2.72 4.40 8.90
C HIS A 38 -2.03 3.03 8.81
N ASN A 39 -2.32 2.13 9.74
CA ASN A 39 -1.66 0.84 9.87
C ASN A 39 -2.60 -0.33 9.59
N ILE A 40 -2.01 -1.43 9.18
CA ILE A 40 -2.64 -2.75 9.15
C ILE A 40 -1.64 -3.78 9.64
N THR A 41 -2.08 -4.70 10.49
CA THR A 41 -1.26 -5.84 10.90
C THR A 41 -1.23 -6.90 9.81
N MET A 42 -0.21 -7.75 9.83
CA MET A 42 -0.15 -8.87 8.87
C MET A 42 -1.36 -9.80 9.01
N ASN A 43 -1.83 -10.03 10.23
CA ASN A 43 -3.04 -10.84 10.45
C ASN A 43 -4.29 -10.22 9.81
N GLU A 44 -4.51 -8.92 10.02
CA GLU A 44 -5.63 -8.19 9.41
C GLU A 44 -5.53 -8.18 7.89
N PHE A 45 -4.32 -7.95 7.36
CA PHE A 45 -4.07 -7.98 5.92
C PHE A 45 -4.45 -9.32 5.30
N LEU A 46 -4.07 -10.42 5.93
CA LEU A 46 -4.37 -11.78 5.44
C LEU A 46 -5.85 -12.15 5.49
N LEU A 47 -6.65 -11.46 6.31
CA LEU A 47 -8.10 -11.62 6.37
C LEU A 47 -8.84 -10.79 5.29
N GLN A 48 -8.17 -9.84 4.67
CA GLN A 48 -8.74 -9.05 3.58
C GLN A 48 -8.66 -9.81 2.26
N GLU A 49 -9.73 -9.81 1.51
CA GLU A 49 -9.74 -10.32 0.14
C GLU A 49 -9.19 -9.25 -0.84
N ASN A 50 -8.55 -9.73 -1.91
CA ASN A 50 -8.03 -8.89 -3.00
C ASN A 50 -7.06 -7.80 -2.57
N SER A 51 -6.36 -7.98 -1.44
CA SER A 51 -5.34 -7.06 -0.96
C SER A 51 -4.00 -7.32 -1.61
N ILE A 52 -3.21 -6.28 -1.76
CA ILE A 52 -1.86 -6.33 -2.34
C ILE A 52 -0.85 -5.95 -1.28
N LEU A 53 0.17 -6.77 -1.12
CA LEU A 53 1.37 -6.44 -0.36
C LEU A 53 2.36 -5.75 -1.29
N LEU A 54 2.55 -4.45 -1.08
CA LEU A 54 3.53 -3.65 -1.82
C LEU A 54 4.83 -3.62 -1.04
N ASP A 55 5.81 -4.36 -1.52
CA ASP A 55 7.16 -4.39 -0.97
C ASP A 55 8.00 -3.28 -1.61
N VAL A 56 8.42 -2.30 -0.81
CA VAL A 56 9.19 -1.15 -1.27
C VAL A 56 10.67 -1.23 -0.87
N ARG A 57 11.12 -2.41 -0.44
CA ARG A 57 12.54 -2.68 -0.20
C ARG A 57 13.33 -2.60 -1.49
N SER A 58 14.64 -2.42 -1.37
CA SER A 58 15.51 -2.50 -2.54
C SER A 58 15.55 -3.91 -3.15
N THR A 59 16.00 -4.01 -4.39
CA THR A 59 16.19 -5.30 -5.06
C THR A 59 17.19 -6.18 -4.30
N GLU A 60 18.26 -5.60 -3.78
CA GLU A 60 19.28 -6.31 -3.01
C GLU A 60 18.70 -6.90 -1.71
N GLU A 61 17.85 -6.16 -1.02
CA GLU A 61 17.17 -6.66 0.18
C GLU A 61 16.25 -7.84 -0.16
N VAL A 62 15.50 -7.74 -1.25
CA VAL A 62 14.59 -8.80 -1.69
C VAL A 62 15.39 -10.04 -2.12
N GLN A 63 16.51 -9.87 -2.79
CA GLN A 63 17.40 -10.98 -3.14
C GLN A 63 18.01 -11.64 -1.91
N THR A 64 18.30 -10.86 -0.86
CA THR A 64 18.84 -11.39 0.40
C THR A 64 17.78 -12.13 1.20
N LEU A 65 16.58 -11.58 1.27
CA LEU A 65 15.47 -12.14 2.01
C LEU A 65 14.16 -12.01 1.21
N ALA A 66 13.95 -12.93 0.29
CA ALA A 66 12.68 -13.09 -0.39
C ALA A 66 11.63 -13.69 0.56
N MET A 67 10.35 -13.47 0.23
CA MET A 67 9.24 -13.97 1.03
C MET A 67 8.36 -14.96 0.23
N PRO A 68 8.92 -16.04 -0.31
CA PRO A 68 8.16 -17.01 -1.11
C PRO A 68 7.11 -17.78 -0.28
N PHE A 69 7.25 -17.76 1.04
CA PHE A 69 6.27 -18.35 1.95
C PHE A 69 4.93 -17.60 1.99
N LEU A 70 4.87 -16.42 1.38
CA LEU A 70 3.63 -15.65 1.19
C LEU A 70 2.96 -15.97 -0.17
N HIS A 71 3.07 -17.18 -0.66
CA HIS A 71 2.54 -17.60 -1.96
C HIS A 71 1.01 -17.46 -2.10
N ASP A 72 0.31 -17.36 -0.99
CA ASP A 72 -1.13 -17.13 -0.95
C ASP A 72 -1.51 -15.63 -0.92
N VAL A 73 -0.52 -14.75 -1.01
CA VAL A 73 -0.66 -13.30 -1.00
C VAL A 73 -0.34 -12.73 -2.37
N LYS A 74 -1.12 -11.77 -2.82
CA LYS A 74 -0.75 -10.95 -3.97
C LYS A 74 0.39 -10.03 -3.58
N PHE A 75 1.52 -10.20 -4.26
CA PHE A 75 2.76 -9.52 -3.94
C PHE A 75 3.23 -8.68 -5.11
N LEU A 76 3.57 -7.43 -4.85
CA LEU A 76 4.13 -6.50 -5.82
C LEU A 76 5.38 -5.89 -5.24
N HIS A 77 6.51 -6.06 -5.92
CA HIS A 77 7.78 -5.45 -5.54
C HIS A 77 8.10 -4.26 -6.43
N ILE A 78 8.13 -3.08 -5.83
CA ILE A 78 8.59 -1.84 -6.46
C ILE A 78 9.49 -1.12 -5.47
N PRO A 79 10.80 -1.04 -5.70
CA PRO A 79 11.71 -0.29 -4.84
C PRO A 79 11.23 1.15 -4.64
N THR A 80 11.48 1.71 -3.46
CA THR A 80 11.01 3.06 -3.10
C THR A 80 11.33 4.11 -4.15
N ASN A 81 12.55 4.08 -4.70
CA ASN A 81 12.99 5.05 -5.71
C ASN A 81 12.32 4.87 -7.08
N ASP A 82 11.74 3.71 -7.35
CA ASP A 82 11.05 3.42 -8.61
C ASP A 82 9.54 3.71 -8.54
N ILE A 83 9.00 3.98 -7.35
CA ILE A 83 7.56 4.21 -7.16
C ILE A 83 7.02 5.31 -8.07
N PRO A 84 7.65 6.48 -8.22
CA PRO A 84 7.08 7.54 -9.07
C PRO A 84 6.91 7.12 -10.52
N ASP A 85 7.83 6.32 -11.05
CA ASP A 85 7.83 5.87 -12.45
C ASP A 85 6.94 4.65 -12.69
N ARG A 86 6.55 3.96 -11.62
CA ARG A 86 5.81 2.69 -11.68
C ARG A 86 4.50 2.70 -10.88
N VAL A 87 4.03 3.86 -10.50
CA VAL A 87 2.80 4.00 -9.71
C VAL A 87 1.58 3.41 -10.42
N ASP A 88 1.57 3.42 -11.74
CA ASP A 88 0.48 2.84 -12.55
C ASP A 88 0.36 1.31 -12.43
N GLU A 89 1.39 0.65 -11.92
CA GLU A 89 1.35 -0.80 -11.64
C GLU A 89 0.56 -1.12 -10.36
N ILE A 90 0.30 -0.12 -9.51
CA ILE A 90 -0.40 -0.30 -8.23
C ILE A 90 -1.90 -0.12 -8.46
N PRO A 91 -2.73 -1.14 -8.20
CA PRO A 91 -4.18 -1.01 -8.35
C PRO A 91 -4.78 -0.02 -7.36
N GLU A 92 -5.57 0.92 -7.87
CA GLU A 92 -6.26 1.93 -7.04
C GLU A 92 -7.52 1.40 -6.36
N ASP A 93 -8.11 0.36 -6.91
CA ASP A 93 -9.37 -0.23 -6.48
C ASP A 93 -9.22 -1.37 -5.46
N GLN A 94 -8.00 -1.68 -5.05
CA GLN A 94 -7.69 -2.74 -4.09
C GLN A 94 -7.02 -2.18 -2.84
N PRO A 95 -7.21 -2.81 -1.67
CA PRO A 95 -6.42 -2.48 -0.49
C PRO A 95 -4.94 -2.77 -0.72
N VAL A 96 -4.09 -1.82 -0.36
CA VAL A 96 -2.63 -1.92 -0.50
C VAL A 96 -2.00 -1.78 0.88
N ALA A 97 -1.19 -2.75 1.27
CA ALA A 97 -0.35 -2.68 2.46
C ALA A 97 1.11 -2.48 2.03
N VAL A 98 1.72 -1.40 2.49
CA VAL A 98 3.10 -1.03 2.13
C VAL A 98 4.06 -1.58 3.16
N PHE A 99 5.05 -2.31 2.71
CA PHE A 99 6.04 -2.98 3.54
C PHE A 99 7.47 -2.54 3.21
N CYS A 100 8.24 -2.30 4.25
CA CYS A 100 9.70 -2.25 4.22
C CYS A 100 10.29 -2.84 5.51
N SER A 101 11.61 -2.92 5.61
CA SER A 101 12.28 -3.58 6.74
C SER A 101 12.06 -2.89 8.10
N SER A 102 11.96 -1.56 8.12
CA SER A 102 11.92 -0.75 9.36
C SER A 102 10.72 0.19 9.48
N GLY A 103 9.87 0.29 8.47
CA GLY A 103 8.71 1.17 8.45
C GLY A 103 8.95 2.58 7.91
N THR A 104 10.18 3.04 7.81
CA THR A 104 10.49 4.41 7.34
C THR A 104 10.10 4.63 5.88
N ARG A 105 10.55 3.77 4.99
CA ARG A 105 10.22 3.85 3.55
C ARG A 105 8.74 3.60 3.31
N SER A 106 8.14 2.67 4.06
CA SER A 106 6.69 2.42 4.01
C SER A 106 5.87 3.65 4.34
N ALA A 107 6.26 4.41 5.37
CA ALA A 107 5.59 5.64 5.74
C ALA A 107 5.70 6.72 4.65
N ILE A 108 6.86 6.87 4.06
CA ILE A 108 7.09 7.83 2.96
C ILE A 108 6.27 7.45 1.73
N VAL A 109 6.30 6.20 1.32
CA VAL A 109 5.51 5.70 0.19
C VAL A 109 4.01 5.79 0.47
N TYR A 110 3.58 5.47 1.69
CA TYR A 110 2.20 5.68 2.12
C TYR A 110 1.75 7.13 1.89
N ALA A 111 2.54 8.11 2.34
CA ALA A 111 2.23 9.52 2.17
C ALA A 111 2.14 9.89 0.67
N TYR A 112 3.09 9.43 -0.12
CA TYR A 112 3.08 9.66 -1.57
C TYR A 112 1.83 9.08 -2.24
N LEU A 113 1.48 7.85 -1.95
CA LEU A 113 0.31 7.20 -2.53
C LEU A 113 -1.00 7.87 -2.09
N ARG A 114 -1.08 8.35 -0.83
CA ARG A 114 -2.23 9.13 -0.37
C ARG A 114 -2.41 10.41 -1.18
N ILE A 115 -1.34 11.12 -1.47
CA ILE A 115 -1.36 12.32 -2.31
C ILE A 115 -1.76 11.98 -3.75
N MET A 116 -1.36 10.81 -4.25
CA MET A 116 -1.72 10.35 -5.58
C MET A 116 -3.17 9.81 -5.69
N GLY A 117 -3.95 9.86 -4.60
CA GLY A 117 -5.35 9.48 -4.59
C GLY A 117 -5.66 8.04 -4.16
N PHE A 118 -4.68 7.29 -3.69
CA PHE A 118 -4.90 5.94 -3.16
C PHE A 118 -5.55 6.01 -1.77
N ASN A 119 -6.84 5.75 -1.69
CA ASN A 119 -7.60 5.89 -0.44
C ASN A 119 -7.55 4.64 0.45
N ARG A 120 -7.12 3.50 -0.11
CA ARG A 120 -7.12 2.21 0.58
C ARG A 120 -5.71 1.71 0.85
N VAL A 121 -4.75 2.61 0.97
CA VAL A 121 -3.36 2.31 1.32
C VAL A 121 -3.17 2.40 2.83
N ARG A 122 -2.41 1.46 3.38
CA ARG A 122 -1.98 1.41 4.78
C ARG A 122 -0.54 0.97 4.88
N ILE A 123 0.10 1.28 6.01
CA ILE A 123 1.44 0.81 6.33
C ILE A 123 1.30 -0.55 7.00
N LEU A 124 2.02 -1.57 6.50
CA LEU A 124 2.09 -2.86 7.17
C LEU A 124 2.91 -2.72 8.45
N ALA A 125 2.26 -2.87 9.59
CA ALA A 125 2.89 -2.81 10.90
C ALA A 125 3.57 -4.13 11.27
N GLY A 126 4.54 -4.06 12.19
CA GLY A 126 5.17 -5.23 12.80
C GLY A 126 6.40 -5.78 12.07
N GLY A 127 6.68 -5.36 10.85
CA GLY A 127 7.88 -5.76 10.09
C GLY A 127 8.04 -7.25 9.91
N TYR A 128 9.30 -7.71 9.79
CA TYR A 128 9.62 -9.14 9.60
C TYR A 128 9.06 -10.07 10.70
N PRO A 129 9.10 -9.71 11.99
CA PRO A 129 8.57 -10.60 13.02
C PRO A 129 7.12 -10.98 12.81
N ASP A 130 6.26 -10.03 12.47
CA ASP A 130 4.83 -10.30 12.24
C ASP A 130 4.60 -11.14 10.99
N ILE A 131 5.34 -10.87 9.92
CA ILE A 131 5.27 -11.66 8.68
C ILE A 131 5.67 -13.12 8.96
N THR A 132 6.79 -13.33 9.60
CA THR A 132 7.27 -14.69 9.91
C THR A 132 6.38 -15.42 10.89
N GLU A 133 5.77 -14.71 11.83
CA GLU A 133 4.79 -15.29 12.75
C GLU A 133 3.60 -15.91 11.98
N GLN A 134 3.12 -15.24 10.94
CA GLN A 134 2.02 -15.75 10.11
C GLN A 134 2.42 -16.89 9.16
N ALA A 135 3.70 -17.10 8.95
CA ALA A 135 4.22 -18.21 8.16
C ALA A 135 4.38 -19.51 8.94
N LYS A 136 4.21 -19.48 10.26
CA LYS A 136 4.27 -20.69 11.10
C LYS A 136 3.23 -21.72 10.68
N PRO A 137 3.57 -23.03 10.72
CA PRO A 137 2.71 -24.08 10.17
C PRO A 137 1.26 -24.04 10.69
N GLY A 138 1.06 -23.82 11.97
CA GLY A 138 -0.29 -23.80 12.54
C GLY A 138 -1.16 -22.64 12.04
N LYS A 139 -0.58 -21.45 11.88
CA LYS A 139 -1.29 -20.27 11.36
C LYS A 139 -1.51 -20.39 9.85
N LEU A 140 -0.51 -20.81 9.12
CA LEU A 140 -0.61 -21.07 7.69
C LEU A 140 -1.68 -22.13 7.38
N TRP A 141 -1.67 -23.24 8.11
CA TRP A 141 -2.65 -24.30 7.93
C TRP A 141 -4.08 -23.82 8.15
N LYS A 142 -4.33 -23.08 9.23
CA LYS A 142 -5.67 -22.50 9.52
C LYS A 142 -6.13 -21.58 8.38
N ARG A 143 -5.22 -20.73 7.89
CA ARG A 143 -5.52 -19.79 6.81
C ARG A 143 -5.83 -20.50 5.50
N LEU A 144 -5.01 -21.46 5.11
CA LEU A 144 -5.20 -22.22 3.88
C LEU A 144 -6.47 -23.08 3.94
N LYS A 145 -6.76 -23.66 5.10
CA LYS A 145 -7.99 -24.43 5.31
C LYS A 145 -9.24 -23.56 5.19
N ALA A 146 -9.22 -22.37 5.79
CA ALA A 146 -10.33 -21.41 5.70
C ALA A 146 -10.59 -20.97 4.25
N ARG A 147 -9.56 -20.97 3.39
CA ARG A 147 -9.66 -20.66 1.95
C ARG A 147 -9.95 -21.87 1.07
N GLY A 148 -10.20 -23.06 1.64
CA GLY A 148 -10.46 -24.28 0.89
C GLY A 148 -9.26 -24.82 0.10
N ARG A 149 -8.04 -24.47 0.48
CA ARG A 149 -6.79 -24.84 -0.24
C ARG A 149 -6.06 -26.03 0.35
N THR A 150 -6.58 -26.63 1.39
CA THR A 150 -6.05 -27.88 1.97
C THR A 150 -7.11 -28.97 1.85
N SER A 151 -6.70 -30.07 1.29
CA SER A 151 -7.47 -31.32 1.35
C SER A 151 -7.50 -31.87 2.78
#